data_551ce2e66b269757b6fa643dfc1b3ea1
#
_entry.id   551ce2e66b269757b6fa643dfc1b3ea1
#
_cell.length_a   1.000
_cell.length_b   1.000
_cell.length_c   1.000
_cell.angle_alpha   90.00
_cell.angle_beta   90.00
_cell.angle_gamma   90.00
#
_symmetry.space_group_name_H-M   'P 1'
#
loop_
_entity.id
_entity.type
_entity.pdbx_description
1 polymer ?
#
loop_
_entity_poly.entity_id
_entity_poly.type
_entity_poly.pdbx_seq_one_letter_code
_entity_poly.pdbx_strand_id
1 'polypeptide(L)'
;RFNPNFRASYSLSVDYTDQGAFPYGMFIGTGNTDHKYVNPININDPSSYKRTVIANNLSLEYRNEHVILSSITGHQYFKDDMKMDQDFSPLSIFTLNQKQKQNAFSEELAIKSNTRNNYQWSFGLYGFYDDLHTDGPVDFKEDGIKTVLQPVFDQLKKDHPKMPYLKILDDHLYIPGSFDTPSYGLALYHQSTYNNLFTEGLSITAGIRLDYEKQKMDYNSEAKMRMGFGFVENGPVIDIEKLFPIPTTVMDASVSQDFWQVLPKISLKYECSPNTFTYVSVAKGYKTGGYNVQMSADVMQSQMQYDMMNAFKDM
;
A
#
# COMPACT_ATOMS: atom_id res chain seq x y z
N ARG A 1 38.31 3.59 -6.49
CA ARG A 1 38.89 2.22 -6.52
C ARG A 1 40.01 2.18 -5.46
N PHE A 2 39.99 1.14 -4.62
CA PHE A 2 41.06 0.94 -3.62
C PHE A 2 42.25 0.18 -4.22
N ASN A 3 41.98 -0.69 -5.18
CA ASN A 3 42.96 -1.42 -5.99
C ASN A 3 42.32 -1.83 -7.35
N PRO A 4 43.05 -2.42 -8.31
CA PRO A 4 42.51 -2.84 -9.60
C PRO A 4 41.35 -3.85 -9.49
N ASN A 5 41.37 -4.65 -8.43
CA ASN A 5 40.44 -5.77 -8.24
C ASN A 5 39.23 -5.43 -7.34
N PHE A 6 39.29 -4.31 -6.59
CA PHE A 6 38.25 -3.93 -5.65
C PHE A 6 37.69 -2.55 -5.93
N ARG A 7 36.37 -2.48 -6.00
CA ARG A 7 35.61 -1.25 -6.17
C ARG A 7 34.56 -1.13 -5.08
N ALA A 8 34.47 0.03 -4.44
CA ALA A 8 33.35 0.41 -3.60
C ALA A 8 32.71 1.67 -4.16
N SER A 9 31.39 1.73 -4.12
CA SER A 9 30.62 2.94 -4.40
C SER A 9 29.53 3.10 -3.36
N TYR A 10 29.34 4.34 -2.92
CA TYR A 10 28.28 4.73 -2.02
C TYR A 10 27.51 5.87 -2.64
N SER A 11 26.19 5.80 -2.58
CA SER A 11 25.29 6.88 -2.96
C SER A 11 24.32 7.19 -1.84
N LEU A 12 24.10 8.48 -1.62
CA LEU A 12 23.10 9.03 -0.72
C LEU A 12 22.18 9.91 -1.54
N SER A 13 20.87 9.70 -1.43
CA SER A 13 19.85 10.55 -2.01
C SER A 13 18.91 11.05 -0.91
N VAL A 14 18.58 12.33 -0.96
CA VAL A 14 17.60 12.96 -0.08
C VAL A 14 16.58 13.66 -0.96
N ASP A 15 15.32 13.30 -0.82
CA ASP A 15 14.20 13.91 -1.51
C ASP A 15 13.27 14.50 -0.46
N TYR A 16 12.91 15.77 -0.63
CA TYR A 16 11.93 16.45 0.19
C TYR A 16 10.86 17.07 -0.69
N THR A 17 9.60 16.75 -0.37
CA THR A 17 8.43 17.30 -1.06
C THR A 17 7.57 18.03 -0.04
N ASP A 18 7.14 19.25 -0.37
CA ASP A 18 6.13 20.01 0.36
C ASP A 18 5.20 20.64 -0.68
N GLN A 19 3.99 20.12 -0.78
CA GLN A 19 3.02 20.59 -1.74
C GLN A 19 1.70 20.91 -1.04
N GLY A 20 0.96 21.88 -1.60
CA GLY A 20 -0.38 22.23 -1.16
C GLY A 20 -1.42 21.17 -1.55
N ALA A 21 -2.62 21.62 -1.81
CA ALA A 21 -3.77 20.77 -2.12
C ALA A 21 -3.55 19.79 -3.27
N PHE A 22 -4.35 18.72 -3.26
CA PHE A 22 -4.52 17.82 -4.37
C PHE A 22 -5.53 18.44 -5.35
N PRO A 23 -5.16 18.72 -6.61
CA PRO A 23 -6.03 19.40 -7.57
C PRO A 23 -7.01 18.43 -8.24
N TYR A 24 -7.77 17.68 -7.44
CA TYR A 24 -8.79 16.78 -7.95
C TYR A 24 -10.13 17.50 -8.02
N GLY A 25 -10.90 17.23 -9.08
CA GLY A 25 -12.27 17.66 -9.24
C GLY A 25 -13.19 16.46 -9.43
N MET A 26 -14.43 16.57 -8.99
CA MET A 26 -15.41 15.51 -9.16
C MET A 26 -15.84 15.44 -10.63
N PHE A 27 -15.77 14.26 -11.22
CA PHE A 27 -16.32 13.98 -12.53
C PHE A 27 -17.78 13.59 -12.41
N ILE A 28 -18.69 14.43 -12.90
CA ILE A 28 -20.10 14.11 -12.99
C ILE A 28 -20.38 13.60 -14.41
N GLY A 29 -20.32 12.27 -14.59
CA GLY A 29 -20.68 11.60 -15.83
C GLY A 29 -22.19 11.41 -15.92
N THR A 30 -22.86 12.14 -16.81
CA THR A 30 -24.13 11.67 -17.36
C THR A 30 -23.77 10.80 -18.57
N GLY A 31 -24.18 9.54 -18.59
CA GLY A 31 -23.80 8.47 -19.53
C GLY A 31 -23.79 8.74 -21.05
N ASN A 32 -23.43 9.92 -21.48
CA ASN A 32 -23.24 10.32 -22.86
C ASN A 32 -21.82 10.88 -23.07
N THR A 33 -21.23 10.60 -24.18
CA THR A 33 -19.83 10.77 -24.59
C THR A 33 -19.27 12.22 -24.59
N ASP A 34 -20.04 13.20 -24.22
CA ASP A 34 -19.57 14.56 -24.03
C ASP A 34 -18.97 14.73 -22.62
N HIS A 35 -17.65 14.45 -22.50
CA HIS A 35 -16.86 14.68 -21.31
C HIS A 35 -16.76 16.18 -20.97
N LYS A 36 -17.83 16.81 -20.55
CA LYS A 36 -17.78 18.13 -19.93
C LYS A 36 -17.31 17.96 -18.49
N TYR A 37 -16.11 18.43 -18.19
CA TYR A 37 -15.63 18.65 -16.83
C TYR A 37 -16.59 19.63 -16.14
N VAL A 38 -17.39 19.12 -15.23
CA VAL A 38 -18.52 19.88 -14.70
C VAL A 38 -18.16 20.73 -13.50
N ASN A 39 -17.08 20.39 -12.77
CA ASN A 39 -16.73 21.20 -11.62
C ASN A 39 -15.26 21.64 -11.64
N PRO A 40 -15.02 22.97 -11.43
CA PRO A 40 -13.72 23.42 -10.99
C PRO A 40 -13.37 22.74 -9.66
N ILE A 41 -12.10 22.70 -9.34
CA ILE A 41 -11.61 22.26 -8.03
C ILE A 41 -12.35 23.11 -6.98
N ASN A 42 -13.10 22.45 -6.13
CA ASN A 42 -13.95 23.13 -5.13
C ASN A 42 -13.92 22.33 -3.81
N ILE A 43 -12.72 22.16 -3.28
CA ILE A 43 -12.49 21.56 -1.98
C ILE A 43 -12.65 22.66 -0.90
N ASN A 44 -13.26 22.31 0.23
CA ASN A 44 -13.46 23.21 1.34
C ASN A 44 -12.47 22.97 2.49
N ASP A 45 -11.92 21.77 2.59
CA ASP A 45 -10.98 21.39 3.64
C ASP A 45 -9.51 21.52 3.18
N PRO A 46 -8.61 22.02 4.05
CA PRO A 46 -7.20 22.14 3.70
C PRO A 46 -6.56 20.80 3.37
N SER A 47 -5.90 20.74 2.24
CA SER A 47 -5.15 19.56 1.79
C SER A 47 -3.67 19.89 1.67
N SER A 48 -2.82 18.92 2.01
CA SER A 48 -1.36 19.07 1.92
C SER A 48 -0.69 17.70 1.83
N TYR A 49 0.49 17.66 1.25
CA TYR A 49 1.34 16.47 1.22
C TYR A 49 2.79 16.85 1.50
N LYS A 50 3.37 16.26 2.54
CA LYS A 50 4.79 16.40 2.88
C LYS A 50 5.46 15.05 2.88
N ARG A 51 6.61 14.94 2.25
CA ARG A 51 7.35 13.69 2.16
C ARG A 51 8.85 13.91 2.32
N THR A 52 9.48 13.03 3.06
CA THR A 52 10.93 12.93 3.14
C THR A 52 11.35 11.51 2.78
N VAL A 53 12.26 11.37 1.83
CA VAL A 53 12.91 10.09 1.49
C VAL A 53 14.42 10.26 1.64
N ILE A 54 15.04 9.35 2.37
CA ILE A 54 16.49 9.24 2.47
C ILE A 54 16.86 7.83 2.00
N ALA A 55 17.58 7.74 0.89
CA ALA A 55 18.01 6.48 0.34
C ALA A 55 19.55 6.37 0.33
N ASN A 56 20.04 5.24 0.83
CA ASN A 56 21.44 4.90 0.88
C ASN A 56 21.69 3.63 0.08
N ASN A 57 22.75 3.61 -0.70
CA ASN A 57 23.17 2.42 -1.43
C ASN A 57 24.68 2.26 -1.33
N LEU A 58 25.12 1.11 -0.83
CA LEU A 58 26.52 0.70 -0.81
C LEU A 58 26.72 -0.48 -1.75
N SER A 59 27.58 -0.32 -2.75
CA SER A 59 27.94 -1.38 -3.68
C SER A 59 29.42 -1.70 -3.55
N LEU A 60 29.73 -2.96 -3.28
CA LEU A 60 31.08 -3.51 -3.20
C LEU A 60 31.24 -4.53 -4.35
N GLU A 61 32.34 -4.43 -5.07
CA GLU A 61 32.69 -5.38 -6.13
C GLU A 61 34.15 -5.81 -5.97
N TYR A 62 34.36 -7.11 -5.94
CA TYR A 62 35.68 -7.72 -6.08
C TYR A 62 35.73 -8.52 -7.38
N ARG A 63 36.77 -8.30 -8.17
CA ARG A 63 36.96 -8.94 -9.47
C ARG A 63 38.35 -9.58 -9.55
N ASN A 64 38.38 -10.84 -9.92
CA ASN A 64 39.63 -11.52 -10.32
C ASN A 64 39.46 -12.09 -11.74
N GLU A 65 40.42 -12.89 -12.19
CA GLU A 65 40.43 -13.47 -13.54
C GLU A 65 39.29 -14.46 -13.79
N HIS A 66 38.68 -15.03 -12.74
CA HIS A 66 37.70 -16.11 -12.86
C HIS A 66 36.28 -15.67 -12.48
N VAL A 67 36.15 -14.83 -11.45
CA VAL A 67 34.85 -14.46 -10.89
C VAL A 67 34.79 -12.97 -10.54
N ILE A 68 33.53 -12.48 -10.49
CA ILE A 68 33.17 -11.20 -9.93
C ILE A 68 32.24 -11.47 -8.77
N LEU A 69 32.63 -10.99 -7.58
CA LEU A 69 31.78 -10.98 -6.39
C LEU A 69 31.20 -9.59 -6.21
N SER A 70 29.92 -9.51 -5.92
CA SER A 70 29.25 -8.24 -5.64
C SER A 70 28.38 -8.35 -4.40
N SER A 71 28.35 -7.26 -3.62
CA SER A 71 27.41 -7.01 -2.52
C SER A 71 26.77 -5.66 -2.76
N ILE A 72 25.45 -5.62 -2.68
CA ILE A 72 24.67 -4.38 -2.84
C ILE A 72 23.73 -4.28 -1.65
N THR A 73 24.06 -3.34 -0.75
CA THR A 73 23.25 -3.01 0.43
C THR A 73 22.43 -1.77 0.16
N GLY A 74 21.11 -1.87 0.29
CA GLY A 74 20.17 -0.76 0.18
C GLY A 74 19.52 -0.46 1.54
N HIS A 75 19.36 0.83 1.85
CA HIS A 75 18.53 1.29 2.95
C HIS A 75 17.72 2.49 2.52
N GLN A 76 16.43 2.47 2.82
CA GLN A 76 15.53 3.59 2.59
C GLN A 76 14.77 3.92 3.87
N TYR A 77 14.82 5.18 4.24
CA TYR A 77 13.91 5.79 5.20
C TYR A 77 12.90 6.64 4.42
N PHE A 78 11.63 6.41 4.69
CA PHE A 78 10.52 7.17 4.12
C PHE A 78 9.64 7.68 5.24
N LYS A 79 9.19 8.91 5.13
CA LYS A 79 8.18 9.51 6.01
C LYS A 79 7.30 10.44 5.19
N ASP A 80 5.98 10.31 5.34
CA ASP A 80 5.05 11.27 4.79
C ASP A 80 3.96 11.70 5.78
N ASP A 81 3.31 12.80 5.46
CA ASP A 81 2.13 13.35 6.13
C ASP A 81 1.22 13.90 5.04
N MET A 82 0.11 13.24 4.81
CA MET A 82 -0.90 13.57 3.83
C MET A 82 -2.18 13.98 4.52
N LYS A 83 -2.67 15.17 4.19
CA LYS A 83 -4.02 15.62 4.54
C LYS A 83 -4.79 15.83 3.26
N MET A 84 -5.96 15.25 3.17
CA MET A 84 -6.77 15.30 1.96
C MET A 84 -8.24 15.49 2.30
N ASP A 85 -8.85 16.47 1.65
CA ASP A 85 -10.29 16.54 1.47
C ASP A 85 -10.67 15.45 0.48
N GLN A 86 -11.22 14.36 0.98
CA GLN A 86 -11.40 13.15 0.19
C GLN A 86 -12.76 13.11 -0.52
N ASP A 87 -13.70 13.96 -0.16
CA ASP A 87 -14.98 14.04 -0.86
C ASP A 87 -14.92 14.93 -2.11
N PHE A 88 -13.86 15.73 -2.27
CA PHE A 88 -13.61 16.63 -3.42
C PHE A 88 -14.80 17.55 -3.74
N SER A 89 -15.57 17.94 -2.75
CA SER A 89 -16.76 18.74 -2.87
C SER A 89 -16.70 19.99 -1.94
N PRO A 90 -17.64 20.94 -2.06
CA PRO A 90 -17.73 22.05 -1.13
C PRO A 90 -18.40 21.70 0.22
N LEU A 91 -18.73 20.43 0.44
CA LEU A 91 -19.34 19.93 1.67
C LEU A 91 -18.26 19.42 2.63
N SER A 92 -18.48 19.54 3.92
CA SER A 92 -17.62 18.95 4.95
C SER A 92 -18.07 17.51 5.25
N ILE A 93 -17.74 16.56 4.35
CA ILE A 93 -18.14 15.16 4.49
C ILE A 93 -17.09 14.39 5.29
N PHE A 94 -15.87 14.26 4.78
CA PHE A 94 -14.80 13.61 5.51
C PHE A 94 -13.41 13.99 5.00
N THR A 95 -12.46 13.98 5.92
CA THR A 95 -11.05 14.18 5.61
C THR A 95 -10.24 12.94 5.96
N LEU A 96 -9.24 12.65 5.13
CA LEU A 96 -8.22 11.65 5.39
C LEU A 96 -6.93 12.33 5.86
N ASN A 97 -6.43 11.88 7.01
CA ASN A 97 -5.11 12.25 7.49
C ASN A 97 -4.27 10.98 7.53
N GLN A 98 -3.35 10.81 6.57
CA GLN A 98 -2.48 9.64 6.54
C GLN A 98 -1.06 10.05 6.88
N LYS A 99 -0.44 9.34 7.81
CA LYS A 99 0.99 9.47 8.11
C LYS A 99 1.64 8.11 7.96
N GLN A 100 2.72 8.06 7.23
CA GLN A 100 3.49 6.85 7.03
C GLN A 100 4.93 7.04 7.46
N LYS A 101 5.51 5.98 8.01
CA LYS A 101 6.92 5.88 8.32
C LYS A 101 7.41 4.49 7.94
N GLN A 102 8.46 4.44 7.13
CA GLN A 102 9.01 3.19 6.63
C GLN A 102 10.52 3.15 6.81
N ASN A 103 11.03 1.98 7.19
CA ASN A 103 12.43 1.62 7.11
C ASN A 103 12.56 0.34 6.28
N ALA A 104 13.20 0.44 5.14
CA ALA A 104 13.43 -0.68 4.25
C ALA A 104 14.92 -0.96 4.12
N PHE A 105 15.31 -2.23 4.27
CA PHE A 105 16.66 -2.74 4.07
C PHE A 105 16.66 -3.83 3.02
N SER A 106 17.68 -3.85 2.19
CA SER A 106 17.90 -4.94 1.24
C SER A 106 19.38 -5.25 1.10
N GLU A 107 19.69 -6.52 0.85
CA GLU A 107 21.03 -6.99 0.55
C GLU A 107 20.97 -7.97 -0.61
N GLU A 108 21.84 -7.77 -1.58
CA GLU A 108 22.10 -8.71 -2.65
C GLU A 108 23.55 -9.12 -2.69
N LEU A 109 23.81 -10.40 -2.54
CA LEU A 109 25.11 -11.04 -2.72
C LEU A 109 25.12 -11.83 -4.01
N ALA A 110 26.02 -11.53 -4.91
CA ALA A 110 26.12 -12.25 -6.16
C ALA A 110 27.55 -12.64 -6.51
N ILE A 111 27.66 -13.79 -7.15
CA ILE A 111 28.87 -14.27 -7.80
C ILE A 111 28.57 -14.57 -9.25
N LYS A 112 29.42 -14.08 -10.16
CA LYS A 112 29.28 -14.36 -11.59
C LYS A 112 30.63 -14.69 -12.20
N SER A 113 30.59 -15.50 -13.24
CA SER A 113 31.78 -15.84 -14.00
C SER A 113 32.40 -14.57 -14.64
N ASN A 114 33.72 -14.47 -14.60
CA ASN A 114 34.48 -13.42 -15.29
C ASN A 114 35.39 -14.08 -16.34
N THR A 115 34.78 -14.77 -17.28
CA THR A 115 35.49 -15.49 -18.33
C THR A 115 35.06 -15.00 -19.70
N ARG A 116 35.96 -15.16 -20.69
CA ARG A 116 35.62 -14.94 -22.11
C ARG A 116 35.13 -16.22 -22.81
N ASN A 117 34.91 -17.28 -22.02
CA ASN A 117 34.42 -18.57 -22.53
C ASN A 117 32.96 -18.43 -22.99
N ASN A 118 32.52 -19.31 -23.85
CA ASN A 118 31.14 -19.34 -24.31
C ASN A 118 30.13 -19.58 -23.17
N TYR A 119 30.55 -20.26 -22.10
CA TYR A 119 29.70 -20.50 -20.92
C TYR A 119 29.92 -19.41 -19.86
N GLN A 120 28.84 -18.72 -19.49
CA GLN A 120 28.80 -17.72 -18.45
C GLN A 120 27.69 -18.06 -17.46
N TRP A 121 27.90 -17.77 -16.19
CA TRP A 121 26.92 -18.06 -15.15
C TRP A 121 26.90 -16.97 -14.09
N SER A 122 25.79 -16.88 -13.40
CA SER A 122 25.63 -16.07 -12.19
C SER A 122 24.80 -16.82 -11.16
N PHE A 123 25.11 -16.59 -9.90
CA PHE A 123 24.39 -17.09 -8.74
C PHE A 123 24.26 -15.95 -7.74
N GLY A 124 23.10 -15.80 -7.10
CA GLY A 124 22.90 -14.75 -6.12
C GLY A 124 21.88 -15.11 -5.06
N LEU A 125 22.04 -14.42 -3.94
CA LEU A 125 21.16 -14.42 -2.79
C LEU A 125 20.68 -12.98 -2.59
N TYR A 126 19.38 -12.82 -2.40
CA TYR A 126 18.76 -11.53 -2.10
C TYR A 126 17.91 -11.66 -0.85
N GLY A 127 17.93 -10.65 -0.01
CA GLY A 127 17.05 -10.53 1.14
C GLY A 127 16.58 -9.10 1.34
N PHE A 128 15.40 -8.94 1.90
CA PHE A 128 14.89 -7.64 2.31
C PHE A 128 14.09 -7.72 3.61
N TYR A 129 14.03 -6.61 4.30
CA TYR A 129 13.14 -6.33 5.42
C TYR A 129 12.56 -4.94 5.24
N ASP A 130 11.25 -4.83 5.36
CA ASP A 130 10.51 -3.58 5.24
C ASP A 130 9.58 -3.46 6.44
N ASP A 131 9.69 -2.36 7.16
CA ASP A 131 8.90 -2.02 8.33
C ASP A 131 8.13 -0.73 8.04
N LEU A 132 6.85 -0.89 7.68
CA LEU A 132 5.95 0.20 7.36
C LEU A 132 4.89 0.35 8.45
N HIS A 133 4.89 1.51 9.09
CA HIS A 133 3.84 1.98 9.97
C HIS A 133 2.97 3.01 9.25
N THR A 134 1.64 2.87 9.35
CA THR A 134 0.65 3.78 8.78
C THR A 134 -0.38 4.18 9.83
N ASP A 135 -0.49 5.46 10.12
CA ASP A 135 -1.65 6.06 10.75
C ASP A 135 -2.57 6.63 9.68
N GLY A 136 -3.79 6.18 9.63
CA GLY A 136 -4.77 6.56 8.59
C GLY A 136 -6.16 6.82 9.19
N PRO A 137 -6.30 7.79 10.12
CA PRO A 137 -7.61 8.11 10.67
C PRO A 137 -8.52 8.76 9.61
N VAL A 138 -9.80 8.46 9.73
CA VAL A 138 -10.87 9.12 8.97
C VAL A 138 -11.70 9.94 9.94
N ASP A 139 -11.94 11.20 9.59
CA ASP A 139 -12.78 12.14 10.35
C ASP A 139 -14.03 12.47 9.53
N PHE A 140 -15.16 11.86 9.90
CA PHE A 140 -16.48 12.23 9.38
C PHE A 140 -16.93 13.50 10.07
N LYS A 141 -17.22 14.50 9.26
CA LYS A 141 -17.67 15.83 9.71
C LYS A 141 -19.19 15.93 9.65
N GLU A 142 -19.70 17.10 9.99
CA GLU A 142 -21.15 17.33 10.14
C GLU A 142 -21.96 16.94 8.90
N ASP A 143 -21.50 17.32 7.70
CA ASP A 143 -22.20 16.96 6.47
C ASP A 143 -22.09 15.46 6.18
N GLY A 144 -20.96 14.81 6.53
CA GLY A 144 -20.76 13.38 6.42
C GLY A 144 -21.69 12.59 7.35
N ILE A 145 -21.83 13.05 8.60
CA ILE A 145 -22.79 12.47 9.53
C ILE A 145 -24.21 12.55 8.93
N LYS A 146 -24.61 13.70 8.42
CA LYS A 146 -25.98 13.94 7.89
C LYS A 146 -26.26 13.22 6.57
N THR A 147 -25.28 13.19 5.67
CA THR A 147 -25.50 12.73 4.28
C THR A 147 -25.06 11.30 4.02
N VAL A 148 -24.15 10.77 4.83
CA VAL A 148 -23.60 9.41 4.66
C VAL A 148 -24.06 8.47 5.77
N LEU A 149 -23.87 8.85 7.05
CA LEU A 149 -24.08 7.94 8.17
C LEU A 149 -25.56 7.91 8.62
N GLN A 150 -26.18 9.06 8.82
CA GLN A 150 -27.59 9.12 9.27
C GLN A 150 -28.56 8.41 8.31
N PRO A 151 -28.46 8.53 6.96
CA PRO A 151 -29.33 7.86 6.03
C PRO A 151 -29.38 6.34 6.17
N VAL A 152 -28.33 5.72 6.67
CA VAL A 152 -28.29 4.27 6.94
C VAL A 152 -29.32 3.90 8.03
N PHE A 153 -29.38 4.68 9.11
CA PHE A 153 -30.36 4.49 10.20
C PHE A 153 -31.78 4.86 9.77
N ASP A 154 -31.91 5.88 8.92
CA ASP A 154 -33.21 6.26 8.35
C ASP A 154 -33.77 5.16 7.44
N GLN A 155 -32.89 4.48 6.68
CA GLN A 155 -33.29 3.33 5.86
C GLN A 155 -33.67 2.15 6.76
N LEU A 156 -32.90 1.88 7.83
CA LEU A 156 -33.21 0.82 8.78
C LEU A 156 -34.60 1.01 9.42
N LYS A 157 -34.99 2.27 9.74
CA LYS A 157 -36.32 2.60 10.24
C LYS A 157 -37.42 2.29 9.20
N LYS A 158 -37.17 2.54 7.90
CA LYS A 158 -38.15 2.21 6.83
C LYS A 158 -38.32 0.70 6.71
N ASP A 159 -37.23 -0.04 6.79
CA ASP A 159 -37.24 -1.51 6.69
C ASP A 159 -37.88 -2.17 7.93
N HIS A 160 -37.79 -1.50 9.08
CA HIS A 160 -38.32 -1.95 10.38
C HIS A 160 -39.21 -0.89 11.03
N PRO A 161 -40.47 -0.69 10.56
CA PRO A 161 -41.35 0.40 11.01
C PRO A 161 -41.66 0.43 12.51
N LYS A 162 -41.52 -0.70 13.20
CA LYS A 162 -41.76 -0.78 14.65
C LYS A 162 -40.55 -0.27 15.50
N MET A 163 -39.38 -0.14 14.92
CA MET A 163 -38.22 0.41 15.63
C MET A 163 -38.42 1.90 15.91
N PRO A 164 -37.81 2.45 16.97
CA PRO A 164 -37.73 3.89 17.15
C PRO A 164 -36.88 4.55 16.03
N TYR A 165 -37.00 5.85 15.87
CA TYR A 165 -36.08 6.64 15.05
C TYR A 165 -34.74 6.70 15.76
N LEU A 166 -33.66 6.26 15.09
CA LEU A 166 -32.30 6.36 15.59
C LEU A 166 -31.65 7.62 15.03
N LYS A 167 -30.97 8.38 15.87
CA LYS A 167 -30.30 9.60 15.48
C LYS A 167 -28.88 9.63 16.01
N ILE A 168 -27.92 9.96 15.15
CA ILE A 168 -26.54 10.24 15.56
C ILE A 168 -26.54 11.59 16.27
N LEU A 169 -25.93 11.64 17.46
CA LEU A 169 -25.89 12.85 18.29
C LEU A 169 -24.57 13.62 18.16
N ASP A 170 -23.53 12.98 17.60
CA ASP A 170 -22.26 13.61 17.34
C ASP A 170 -22.32 14.40 16.03
N ASP A 171 -21.62 15.51 15.99
CA ASP A 171 -21.37 16.31 14.77
C ASP A 171 -20.03 15.94 14.10
N HIS A 172 -19.24 15.11 14.77
CA HIS A 172 -17.99 14.55 14.31
C HIS A 172 -17.88 13.07 14.71
N LEU A 173 -17.37 12.22 13.81
CA LEU A 173 -16.99 10.86 14.13
C LEU A 173 -15.55 10.61 13.66
N TYR A 174 -14.64 10.56 14.62
CA TYR A 174 -13.24 10.25 14.41
C TYR A 174 -13.02 8.74 14.54
N ILE A 175 -12.54 8.12 13.47
CA ILE A 175 -12.18 6.70 13.40
C ILE A 175 -10.66 6.62 13.26
N PRO A 176 -9.92 6.34 14.34
CA PRO A 176 -8.49 6.11 14.24
C PRO A 176 -8.20 4.83 13.47
N GLY A 177 -7.07 4.79 12.79
CA GLY A 177 -6.55 3.60 12.13
C GLY A 177 -5.04 3.57 12.26
N SER A 178 -4.50 2.56 12.91
CA SER A 178 -3.06 2.34 13.05
C SER A 178 -2.71 0.96 12.56
N PHE A 179 -1.71 0.88 11.67
CA PHE A 179 -1.34 -0.33 10.95
C PHE A 179 0.18 -0.49 10.94
N ASP A 180 0.66 -1.59 11.47
CA ASP A 180 2.03 -2.03 11.31
C ASP A 180 2.06 -3.16 10.28
N THR A 181 2.76 -2.94 9.18
CA THR A 181 2.80 -3.89 8.06
C THR A 181 4.23 -4.33 7.72
N PRO A 182 4.92 -5.02 8.66
CA PRO A 182 6.25 -5.52 8.37
C PRO A 182 6.22 -6.63 7.33
N SER A 183 7.19 -6.59 6.43
CA SER A 183 7.40 -7.64 5.43
C SER A 183 8.88 -8.01 5.31
N TYR A 184 9.17 -9.25 4.97
CA TYR A 184 10.52 -9.69 4.67
C TYR A 184 10.50 -10.80 3.64
N GLY A 185 11.59 -10.90 2.90
CA GLY A 185 11.73 -11.94 1.91
C GLY A 185 13.18 -12.35 1.66
N LEU A 186 13.31 -13.55 1.12
CA LEU A 186 14.58 -14.13 0.70
C LEU A 186 14.40 -14.71 -0.70
N ALA A 187 15.43 -14.55 -1.52
CA ALA A 187 15.45 -15.14 -2.84
C ALA A 187 16.81 -15.74 -3.18
N LEU A 188 16.79 -16.85 -3.86
CA LEU A 188 17.96 -17.52 -4.40
C LEU A 188 17.79 -17.62 -5.91
N TYR A 189 18.81 -17.23 -6.67
CA TYR A 189 18.73 -17.30 -8.12
C TYR A 189 20.00 -17.81 -8.77
N HIS A 190 19.80 -18.46 -9.90
CA HIS A 190 20.86 -18.91 -10.79
C HIS A 190 20.50 -18.64 -12.24
N GLN A 191 21.48 -18.23 -13.03
CA GLN A 191 21.35 -18.07 -14.46
C GLN A 191 22.60 -18.57 -15.16
N SER A 192 22.40 -19.31 -16.24
CA SER A 192 23.46 -19.77 -17.15
C SER A 192 23.20 -19.25 -18.55
N THR A 193 24.26 -18.79 -19.19
CA THR A 193 24.24 -18.35 -20.60
C THR A 193 25.29 -19.14 -21.38
N TYR A 194 24.91 -19.68 -22.50
CA TYR A 194 25.82 -20.30 -23.45
C TYR A 194 25.82 -19.50 -24.74
N ASN A 195 26.96 -18.90 -25.07
CA ASN A 195 27.17 -18.08 -26.25
C ASN A 195 27.66 -18.95 -27.40
N ASN A 196 27.36 -18.50 -28.63
CA ASN A 196 27.74 -19.22 -29.86
C ASN A 196 27.25 -20.66 -29.90
N LEU A 197 26.01 -20.91 -29.43
CA LEU A 197 25.36 -22.20 -29.46
C LEU A 197 24.99 -22.58 -30.90
N PHE A 198 25.54 -23.68 -31.43
CA PHE A 198 25.35 -24.17 -32.81
C PHE A 198 25.89 -23.24 -33.91
N THR A 199 25.82 -21.89 -33.76
CA THR A 199 26.31 -20.92 -34.72
C THR A 199 26.83 -19.68 -33.98
N GLU A 200 27.76 -18.98 -34.62
CA GLU A 200 28.29 -17.72 -34.12
C GLU A 200 27.16 -16.70 -33.95
N GLY A 201 27.20 -15.95 -32.85
CA GLY A 201 26.21 -14.95 -32.50
C GLY A 201 24.92 -15.47 -31.86
N LEU A 202 24.64 -16.78 -31.83
CA LEU A 202 23.47 -17.34 -31.15
C LEU A 202 23.79 -17.66 -29.70
N SER A 203 23.04 -17.06 -28.78
CA SER A 203 23.16 -17.28 -27.33
C SER A 203 21.85 -17.77 -26.72
N ILE A 204 21.93 -18.74 -25.83
CA ILE A 204 20.81 -19.17 -24.98
C ILE A 204 21.08 -18.85 -23.53
N THR A 205 20.09 -18.32 -22.86
CA THR A 205 20.13 -18.07 -21.41
C THR A 205 18.99 -18.83 -20.76
N ALA A 206 19.29 -19.59 -19.71
CA ALA A 206 18.31 -20.21 -18.81
C ALA A 206 18.55 -19.76 -17.38
N GLY A 207 17.49 -19.46 -16.65
CA GLY A 207 17.56 -19.02 -15.27
C GLY A 207 16.40 -19.53 -14.44
N ILE A 208 16.62 -19.60 -13.15
CA ILE A 208 15.62 -19.93 -12.14
C ILE A 208 15.84 -19.04 -10.92
N ARG A 209 14.72 -18.58 -10.32
CA ARG A 209 14.72 -17.88 -9.04
C ARG A 209 13.67 -18.51 -8.13
N LEU A 210 14.04 -18.69 -6.88
CA LEU A 210 13.19 -19.17 -5.81
C LEU A 210 12.99 -18.03 -4.85
N ASP A 211 11.75 -17.62 -4.63
CA ASP A 211 11.39 -16.52 -3.72
C ASP A 211 10.54 -17.04 -2.58
N TYR A 212 10.84 -16.54 -1.40
CA TYR A 212 10.01 -16.61 -0.22
C TYR A 212 9.76 -15.20 0.30
N GLU A 213 8.50 -14.87 0.58
CA GLU A 213 8.11 -13.60 1.18
C GLU A 213 7.06 -13.83 2.25
N LYS A 214 7.18 -13.14 3.36
CA LYS A 214 6.18 -13.10 4.42
C LYS A 214 5.78 -11.66 4.70
N GLN A 215 4.49 -11.45 4.82
CA GLN A 215 3.87 -10.18 5.17
C GLN A 215 3.01 -10.36 6.41
N LYS A 216 3.02 -9.38 7.29
CA LYS A 216 2.18 -9.31 8.46
C LYS A 216 1.46 -7.97 8.46
N MET A 217 0.26 -7.93 9.02
CA MET A 217 -0.42 -6.70 9.37
C MET A 217 -0.97 -6.83 10.79
N ASP A 218 -0.50 -5.95 11.66
CA ASP A 218 -1.12 -5.68 12.94
C ASP A 218 -1.94 -4.40 12.78
N TYR A 219 -3.18 -4.43 13.22
CA TYR A 219 -4.01 -3.24 13.12
C TYR A 219 -4.78 -3.00 14.41
N ASN A 220 -4.92 -1.73 14.76
CA ASN A 220 -5.71 -1.26 15.88
C ASN A 220 -6.58 -0.08 15.42
N SER A 221 -7.85 -0.17 15.76
CA SER A 221 -8.82 0.91 15.57
C SER A 221 -9.91 0.77 16.62
N GLU A 222 -10.36 1.91 17.14
CA GLU A 222 -11.51 1.95 18.04
C GLU A 222 -12.38 3.16 17.70
N ALA A 223 -13.69 2.97 17.72
CA ALA A 223 -14.63 4.06 17.50
C ALA A 223 -15.87 3.92 18.36
N LYS A 224 -16.41 5.06 18.76
CA LYS A 224 -17.64 5.16 19.52
C LYS A 224 -18.50 6.26 18.90
N MET A 225 -19.75 5.95 18.64
CA MET A 225 -20.72 6.88 18.09
C MET A 225 -21.86 7.06 19.08
N ARG A 226 -22.13 8.29 19.48
CA ARG A 226 -23.26 8.60 20.37
C ARG A 226 -24.55 8.59 19.58
N MET A 227 -25.49 7.83 20.09
CA MET A 227 -26.78 7.65 19.46
C MET A 227 -27.92 8.07 20.38
N GLY A 228 -28.98 8.54 19.79
CA GLY A 228 -30.24 8.78 20.46
C GLY A 228 -31.39 8.10 19.74
N PHE A 229 -32.51 7.94 20.41
CA PHE A 229 -33.73 7.45 19.82
C PHE A 229 -34.92 8.35 20.11
N GLY A 230 -35.88 8.37 19.20
CA GLY A 230 -37.15 9.07 19.32
C GLY A 230 -38.30 8.25 18.76
N PHE A 231 -39.52 8.52 19.22
CA PHE A 231 -40.72 7.83 18.77
C PHE A 231 -41.47 8.57 17.66
N VAL A 232 -41.09 9.83 17.45
CA VAL A 232 -41.69 10.70 16.43
C VAL A 232 -40.56 11.24 15.56
N GLU A 233 -40.77 11.25 14.24
CA GLU A 233 -39.84 11.84 13.28
C GLU A 233 -39.62 13.32 13.62
N ASN A 234 -38.36 13.74 13.68
CA ASN A 234 -37.95 15.09 14.09
C ASN A 234 -38.45 15.55 15.48
N GLY A 235 -38.91 14.60 16.30
CA GLY A 235 -39.30 14.84 17.69
C GLY A 235 -38.13 14.84 18.67
N PRO A 236 -38.45 14.93 19.98
CA PRO A 236 -37.43 14.82 21.03
C PRO A 236 -36.67 13.52 20.94
N VAL A 237 -35.35 13.59 21.10
CA VAL A 237 -34.44 12.46 21.08
C VAL A 237 -33.91 12.19 22.46
N ILE A 238 -33.95 10.96 22.92
CA ILE A 238 -33.38 10.50 24.17
C ILE A 238 -31.99 9.94 23.88
N ASP A 239 -30.98 10.48 24.54
CA ASP A 239 -29.61 9.96 24.44
C ASP A 239 -29.54 8.55 25.05
N ILE A 240 -29.14 7.58 24.26
CA ILE A 240 -29.05 6.16 24.66
C ILE A 240 -28.06 5.98 25.80
N GLU A 241 -26.94 6.71 25.76
CA GLU A 241 -25.88 6.59 26.78
C GLU A 241 -26.35 6.96 28.19
N LYS A 242 -27.43 7.75 28.31
CA LYS A 242 -28.07 8.04 29.60
C LYS A 242 -28.85 6.86 30.19
N LEU A 243 -29.18 5.89 29.37
CA LEU A 243 -29.98 4.72 29.75
C LEU A 243 -29.14 3.44 29.78
N PHE A 244 -28.24 3.29 28.80
CA PHE A 244 -27.41 2.11 28.60
C PHE A 244 -26.03 2.52 28.09
N PRO A 245 -24.95 1.83 28.49
CA PRO A 245 -23.64 2.09 27.95
C PRO A 245 -23.62 1.75 26.43
N ILE A 246 -23.23 2.71 25.60
CA ILE A 246 -22.98 2.46 24.17
C ILE A 246 -21.68 1.68 24.04
N PRO A 247 -21.66 0.57 23.30
CA PRO A 247 -20.44 -0.19 23.09
C PRO A 247 -19.42 0.65 22.29
N THR A 248 -18.16 0.57 22.69
CA THR A 248 -17.05 0.99 21.84
C THR A 248 -16.74 -0.16 20.91
N THR A 249 -16.79 0.08 19.62
CA THR A 249 -16.36 -0.89 18.62
C THR A 249 -14.84 -0.89 18.56
N VAL A 250 -14.25 -2.05 18.77
CA VAL A 250 -12.79 -2.24 18.74
C VAL A 250 -12.45 -3.24 17.65
N MET A 251 -11.49 -2.88 16.81
CA MET A 251 -10.87 -3.76 15.85
C MET A 251 -9.38 -3.84 16.15
N ASP A 252 -8.96 -4.94 16.75
CA ASP A 252 -7.58 -5.23 17.11
C ASP A 252 -7.28 -6.66 16.68
N ALA A 253 -6.45 -6.81 15.65
CA ALA A 253 -6.06 -8.13 15.18
C ALA A 253 -4.69 -8.12 14.48
N SER A 254 -4.17 -9.32 14.34
CA SER A 254 -2.93 -9.62 13.65
C SER A 254 -3.19 -10.67 12.58
N VAL A 255 -2.82 -10.37 11.34
CA VAL A 255 -2.92 -11.29 10.21
C VAL A 255 -1.58 -11.42 9.52
N SER A 256 -1.29 -12.61 8.98
CA SER A 256 -0.06 -12.83 8.23
C SER A 256 -0.30 -13.76 7.06
N GLN A 257 0.51 -13.60 6.02
CA GLN A 257 0.52 -14.46 4.84
C GLN A 257 1.95 -14.65 4.34
N ASP A 258 2.21 -15.80 3.73
CA ASP A 258 3.50 -16.13 3.15
C ASP A 258 3.33 -16.65 1.73
N PHE A 259 4.36 -16.44 0.92
CA PHE A 259 4.37 -16.76 -0.50
C PHE A 259 5.66 -17.48 -0.88
N TRP A 260 5.52 -18.57 -1.62
CA TRP A 260 6.62 -19.26 -2.25
C TRP A 260 6.44 -19.23 -3.76
N GLN A 261 7.49 -18.85 -4.48
CA GLN A 261 7.43 -18.79 -5.93
C GLN A 261 8.68 -19.37 -6.57
N VAL A 262 8.45 -20.09 -7.66
CA VAL A 262 9.50 -20.55 -8.58
C VAL A 262 9.33 -19.79 -9.89
N LEU A 263 10.37 -19.07 -10.30
CA LEU A 263 10.36 -18.15 -11.42
C LEU A 263 11.40 -18.58 -12.48
N PRO A 264 11.03 -19.45 -13.42
CA PRO A 264 11.88 -19.83 -14.53
C PRO A 264 11.93 -18.72 -15.59
N LYS A 265 13.07 -18.63 -16.28
CA LYS A 265 13.31 -17.75 -17.43
C LYS A 265 14.09 -18.52 -18.50
N ILE A 266 13.72 -18.32 -19.75
CA ILE A 266 14.50 -18.72 -20.92
C ILE A 266 14.56 -17.58 -21.92
N SER A 267 15.72 -17.40 -22.56
CA SER A 267 15.92 -16.36 -23.57
C SER A 267 16.87 -16.86 -24.66
N LEU A 268 16.54 -16.49 -25.88
CA LEU A 268 17.42 -16.66 -27.05
C LEU A 268 17.80 -15.28 -27.56
N LYS A 269 19.09 -15.07 -27.83
CA LYS A 269 19.62 -13.86 -28.43
C LYS A 269 20.41 -14.22 -29.68
N TYR A 270 20.23 -13.50 -30.78
CA TYR A 270 21.02 -13.60 -31.98
C TYR A 270 21.64 -12.25 -32.38
N GLU A 271 22.95 -12.21 -32.50
CA GLU A 271 23.71 -11.05 -32.96
C GLU A 271 23.79 -11.08 -34.47
N CYS A 272 22.94 -10.28 -35.15
CA CYS A 272 22.87 -10.19 -36.61
C CYS A 272 24.06 -9.46 -37.22
N SER A 273 24.66 -8.53 -36.45
CA SER A 273 25.87 -7.80 -36.80
C SER A 273 26.53 -7.23 -35.51
N PRO A 274 27.75 -6.69 -35.57
CA PRO A 274 28.42 -6.12 -34.39
C PRO A 274 27.60 -5.09 -33.61
N ASN A 275 26.64 -4.42 -34.25
CA ASN A 275 25.84 -3.35 -33.69
C ASN A 275 24.33 -3.68 -33.65
N THR A 276 23.92 -4.90 -34.04
CA THR A 276 22.51 -5.27 -34.15
C THR A 276 22.26 -6.66 -33.60
N PHE A 277 21.33 -6.77 -32.68
CA PHE A 277 20.88 -8.06 -32.17
C PHE A 277 19.36 -8.13 -32.09
N THR A 278 18.83 -9.32 -32.11
CA THR A 278 17.44 -9.65 -31.78
C THR A 278 17.38 -10.61 -30.61
N TYR A 279 16.32 -10.56 -29.84
CA TYR A 279 16.12 -11.54 -28.76
C TYR A 279 14.64 -11.84 -28.55
N VAL A 280 14.38 -13.02 -28.03
CA VAL A 280 13.09 -13.43 -27.48
C VAL A 280 13.30 -13.98 -26.07
N SER A 281 12.40 -13.64 -25.15
CA SER A 281 12.48 -14.08 -23.77
C SER A 281 11.11 -14.46 -23.25
N VAL A 282 11.05 -15.60 -22.51
CA VAL A 282 9.87 -16.02 -21.77
C VAL A 282 10.29 -16.16 -20.30
N ALA A 283 9.55 -15.52 -19.41
CA ALA A 283 9.80 -15.58 -17.99
C ALA A 283 8.48 -15.59 -17.20
N LYS A 284 8.45 -16.35 -16.12
CA LYS A 284 7.38 -16.25 -15.12
C LYS A 284 7.72 -15.09 -14.20
N GLY A 285 6.76 -14.18 -14.00
CA GLY A 285 6.77 -13.15 -12.95
C GLY A 285 5.62 -13.38 -11.97
N TYR A 286 5.69 -12.75 -10.81
CA TYR A 286 4.59 -12.71 -9.86
C TYR A 286 4.51 -11.33 -9.19
N LYS A 287 3.39 -11.08 -8.56
CA LYS A 287 3.19 -9.98 -7.63
C LYS A 287 2.56 -10.56 -6.38
N THR A 288 3.17 -10.31 -5.24
CA THR A 288 2.59 -10.69 -3.94
C THR A 288 1.29 -9.94 -3.69
N GLY A 289 0.40 -10.55 -2.94
CA GLY A 289 -0.73 -9.84 -2.36
C GLY A 289 -0.27 -8.74 -1.41
N GLY A 290 -1.20 -7.96 -0.90
CA GLY A 290 -0.96 -6.93 0.09
C GLY A 290 -2.22 -6.62 0.87
N TYR A 291 -2.09 -5.90 1.96
CA TYR A 291 -3.22 -5.47 2.77
C TYR A 291 -3.72 -4.11 2.30
N ASN A 292 -5.04 -3.97 2.14
CA ASN A 292 -5.65 -2.69 1.78
C ASN A 292 -6.11 -1.95 3.04
N VAL A 293 -5.22 -1.14 3.60
CA VAL A 293 -5.50 -0.36 4.82
C VAL A 293 -6.51 0.77 4.59
N GLN A 294 -6.73 1.19 3.34
CA GLN A 294 -7.67 2.29 3.03
C GLN A 294 -9.13 1.89 3.25
N MET A 295 -9.45 0.60 3.23
CA MET A 295 -10.81 0.11 3.48
C MET A 295 -11.15 -0.06 4.97
N SER A 296 -10.23 0.21 5.86
CA SER A 296 -10.41 -0.03 7.29
C SER A 296 -11.55 0.79 7.90
N ALA A 297 -11.73 2.04 7.45
CA ALA A 297 -12.81 2.89 7.91
C ALA A 297 -14.19 2.35 7.55
N ASP A 298 -14.34 1.81 6.33
CA ASP A 298 -15.60 1.21 5.86
C ASP A 298 -15.94 -0.07 6.66
N VAL A 299 -14.92 -0.88 6.95
CA VAL A 299 -15.08 -2.09 7.77
C VAL A 299 -15.44 -1.72 9.20
N MET A 300 -14.78 -0.71 9.80
CA MET A 300 -15.10 -0.21 11.12
C MET A 300 -16.53 0.34 11.18
N GLN A 301 -16.95 1.13 10.21
CA GLN A 301 -18.32 1.65 10.12
C GLN A 301 -19.34 0.51 10.08
N SER A 302 -19.09 -0.53 9.29
CA SER A 302 -19.97 -1.70 9.19
C SER A 302 -20.03 -2.46 10.52
N GLN A 303 -18.92 -2.61 11.21
CA GLN A 303 -18.85 -3.26 12.52
C GLN A 303 -19.58 -2.44 13.60
N MET A 304 -19.42 -1.11 13.60
CA MET A 304 -20.16 -0.24 14.52
C MET A 304 -21.67 -0.38 14.35
N GLN A 305 -22.16 -0.43 13.11
CA GLN A 305 -23.59 -0.65 12.81
C GLN A 305 -24.06 -2.01 13.35
N TYR A 306 -23.27 -3.06 13.15
CA TYR A 306 -23.59 -4.41 13.64
C TYR A 306 -23.62 -4.46 15.18
N ASP A 307 -22.64 -3.87 15.85
CA ASP A 307 -22.56 -3.85 17.32
C ASP A 307 -23.74 -3.08 17.92
N MET A 308 -24.10 -1.95 17.32
CA MET A 308 -25.28 -1.16 17.70
C MET A 308 -26.58 -1.96 17.52
N MET A 309 -26.75 -2.64 16.38
CA MET A 309 -27.95 -3.46 16.15
C MET A 309 -28.07 -4.59 17.15
N ASN A 310 -26.98 -5.23 17.56
CA ASN A 310 -27.00 -6.27 18.55
C ASN A 310 -27.33 -5.72 19.94
N ALA A 311 -26.72 -4.59 20.34
CA ALA A 311 -27.06 -3.92 21.57
C ALA A 311 -28.55 -3.57 21.69
N PHE A 312 -29.21 -3.25 20.57
CA PHE A 312 -30.66 -3.02 20.55
C PHE A 312 -31.51 -4.30 20.59
N LYS A 313 -31.02 -5.43 20.10
CA LYS A 313 -31.74 -6.71 20.17
C LYS A 313 -31.79 -7.29 21.58
N ASP A 314 -30.74 -7.01 22.35
CA ASP A 314 -30.60 -7.50 23.72
C ASP A 314 -31.37 -6.63 24.77
N MET A 315 -31.93 -5.51 24.30
CA MET A 315 -32.82 -4.61 25.07
C MET A 315 -34.31 -4.91 24.83
#